data_d86a3f4043a88e6861839250e2076ce4
#
_entry.id   d86a3f4043a88e6861839250e2076ce4
#
_cell.length_a   1.000
_cell.length_b   1.000
_cell.length_c   1.000
_cell.angle_alpha   90.00
_cell.angle_beta   90.00
_cell.angle_gamma   90.00
#
_symmetry.space_group_name_H-M   'P 1'
#
loop_
_entity.id
_entity.type
_entity.pdbx_description
1 polymer ?
#
loop_
_entity_poly.entity_id
_entity_poly.type
_entity_poly.pdbx_seq_one_letter_code
_entity_poly.pdbx_strand_id
1 'polypeptide(L)'
;TKEFYGDCFKALKSSGIMVNQHESPYYPNDALAMQETHKKIKSVFPIATVYQAHIPTYASGHWLFGFASKNLDPVADLKMNWNSLGLKTKYYNTDLHKGCFALPNYVKELLNNV
;
A
#
# COMPACT_ATOMS: atom_id res chain seq x y z
N THR A 1 -2.04 -1.16 16.71
CA THR A 1 -2.75 -0.04 17.36
C THR A 1 -2.37 1.27 16.68
N LYS A 2 -3.17 2.30 16.92
CA LYS A 2 -2.88 3.66 16.42
C LYS A 2 -1.57 4.19 16.99
N GLU A 3 -1.28 3.88 18.24
CA GLU A 3 -0.04 4.27 18.93
C GLU A 3 1.19 3.67 18.26
N PHE A 4 1.10 2.42 17.83
CA PHE A 4 2.16 1.77 17.09
C PHE A 4 2.48 2.53 15.79
N TYR A 5 1.47 2.91 15.02
CA TYR A 5 1.67 3.68 13.79
C TYR A 5 2.18 5.09 14.07
N GLY A 6 1.79 5.68 15.19
CA GLY A 6 2.36 6.93 15.67
C GLY A 6 3.86 6.84 15.97
N ASP A 7 4.28 5.74 16.56
CA ASP A 7 5.69 5.47 16.82
C ASP A 7 6.48 5.24 15.51
N CYS A 8 5.88 4.53 14.55
CA CYS A 8 6.47 4.39 13.21
C CYS A 8 6.65 5.75 12.55
N PHE A 9 5.65 6.61 12.62
CA PHE A 9 5.72 7.97 12.07
C PHE A 9 6.89 8.74 12.69
N LYS A 10 7.03 8.71 13.99
CA LYS A 10 8.12 9.41 14.70
C LYS A 10 9.49 8.86 14.33
N ALA A 11 9.59 7.56 14.13
CA ALA A 11 10.86 6.90 13.82
C ALA A 11 11.33 7.17 12.39
N LEU A 12 10.41 7.46 11.47
CA LEU A 12 10.75 7.72 10.08
C LEU A 12 11.32 9.12 9.89
N LYS A 13 12.32 9.20 9.02
CA LYS A 13 12.79 10.50 8.50
C LYS A 13 11.73 11.14 7.61
N SER A 14 11.90 12.42 7.26
CA SER A 14 10.94 13.14 6.42
C SER A 14 10.70 12.48 5.06
N SER A 15 11.70 11.80 4.50
CA SER A 15 11.63 11.05 3.25
C SER A 15 11.35 9.56 3.45
N GLY A 16 11.03 9.14 4.68
CA GLY A 16 10.79 7.74 5.00
C GLY A 16 9.43 7.24 4.51
N ILE A 17 9.39 5.97 4.21
CA ILE A 17 8.21 5.27 3.72
C ILE A 17 7.95 4.06 4.62
N MET A 18 6.70 3.86 5.00
CA MET A 18 6.25 2.64 5.67
C MET A 18 5.38 1.85 4.72
N VAL A 19 5.62 0.56 4.62
CA VAL A 19 4.71 -0.35 3.94
C VAL A 19 4.27 -1.44 4.91
N ASN A 20 3.05 -1.92 4.74
CA ASN A 20 2.51 -2.98 5.56
C ASN A 20 1.68 -3.93 4.72
N GLN A 21 1.57 -5.16 5.18
CA GLN A 21 0.68 -6.13 4.58
C GLN A 21 -0.73 -5.87 5.11
N HIS A 22 -1.67 -5.64 4.21
CA HIS A 22 -3.10 -5.71 4.47
C HIS A 22 -3.61 -7.12 4.17
N GLU A 23 -4.91 -7.28 4.08
CA GLU A 23 -5.54 -8.57 3.84
C GLU A 23 -6.11 -8.65 2.42
N SER A 24 -6.70 -9.80 2.09
CA SER A 24 -7.46 -9.96 0.85
C SER A 24 -8.75 -9.11 0.90
N PRO A 25 -9.14 -8.45 -0.20
CA PRO A 25 -10.39 -7.72 -0.24
C PRO A 25 -11.63 -8.59 -0.38
N TYR A 26 -11.46 -9.90 -0.66
CA TYR A 26 -12.58 -10.79 -1.00
C TYR A 26 -13.29 -11.37 0.23
N TYR A 27 -12.59 -11.54 1.33
CA TYR A 27 -13.15 -12.19 2.51
C TYR A 27 -13.61 -11.13 3.51
N PRO A 28 -14.85 -11.20 4.01
CA PRO A 28 -15.41 -10.13 4.85
C PRO A 28 -14.56 -9.78 6.08
N ASN A 29 -14.03 -10.77 6.76
CA ASN A 29 -13.19 -10.52 7.95
C ASN A 29 -11.86 -9.88 7.56
N ASP A 30 -11.26 -10.31 6.45
CA ASP A 30 -10.01 -9.75 5.95
C ASP A 30 -10.21 -8.32 5.48
N ALA A 31 -11.29 -8.06 4.76
CA ALA A 31 -11.64 -6.72 4.29
C ALA A 31 -11.86 -5.76 5.47
N LEU A 32 -12.55 -6.22 6.51
CA LEU A 32 -12.77 -5.41 7.72
C LEU A 32 -11.44 -5.10 8.44
N ALA A 33 -10.58 -6.10 8.59
CA ALA A 33 -9.26 -5.91 9.20
C ALA A 33 -8.42 -4.90 8.42
N MET A 34 -8.45 -4.98 7.10
CA MET A 34 -7.77 -4.02 6.21
C MET A 34 -8.33 -2.60 6.41
N GLN A 35 -9.64 -2.44 6.42
CA GLN A 35 -10.28 -1.13 6.62
C GLN A 35 -9.89 -0.51 7.96
N GLU A 36 -9.92 -1.28 9.04
CA GLU A 36 -9.56 -0.80 10.37
C GLU A 36 -8.09 -0.39 10.46
N THR A 37 -7.20 -1.19 9.88
CA THR A 37 -5.78 -0.89 9.85
C THR A 37 -5.51 0.37 9.01
N HIS A 38 -6.10 0.46 7.83
CA HIS A 38 -5.94 1.62 6.95
C HIS A 38 -6.45 2.90 7.61
N LYS A 39 -7.57 2.84 8.30
CA LYS A 39 -8.11 3.97 9.06
C LYS A 39 -7.12 4.48 10.11
N LYS A 40 -6.48 3.58 10.86
CA LYS A 40 -5.47 3.94 11.86
C LYS A 40 -4.25 4.60 11.22
N ILE A 41 -3.74 4.04 10.14
CA ILE A 41 -2.59 4.60 9.40
C ILE A 41 -2.93 5.98 8.85
N LYS A 42 -4.09 6.12 8.24
CA LYS A 42 -4.59 7.38 7.67
C LYS A 42 -4.73 8.49 8.72
N SER A 43 -5.01 8.14 9.95
CA SER A 43 -5.13 9.12 11.03
C SER A 43 -3.78 9.67 11.49
N VAL A 44 -2.68 9.05 11.11
CA VAL A 44 -1.32 9.39 11.54
C VAL A 44 -0.49 9.96 10.37
N PHE A 45 -0.58 9.34 9.20
CA PHE A 45 0.23 9.73 8.03
C PHE A 45 -0.56 10.64 7.09
N PRO A 46 0.04 11.74 6.62
CA PRO A 46 -0.62 12.61 5.65
C PRO A 46 -0.83 11.95 4.28
N ILE A 47 0.04 11.02 3.90
CA ILE A 47 -0.11 10.22 2.70
C ILE A 47 -0.25 8.77 3.11
N ALA A 48 -1.41 8.19 2.85
CA ALA A 48 -1.72 6.80 3.13
C ALA A 48 -2.60 6.25 2.02
N THR A 49 -2.10 5.28 1.30
CA THR A 49 -2.79 4.67 0.16
C THR A 49 -2.58 3.16 0.16
N VAL A 50 -3.23 2.49 -0.75
CA VAL A 50 -3.22 1.03 -0.85
C VAL A 50 -2.80 0.63 -2.25
N TYR A 51 -1.97 -0.40 -2.35
CA TYR A 51 -1.64 -1.04 -3.61
C TYR A 51 -1.92 -2.54 -3.54
N GLN A 52 -1.94 -3.17 -4.69
CA GLN A 52 -2.29 -4.58 -4.81
C GLN A 52 -1.17 -5.36 -5.47
N ALA A 53 -1.09 -6.63 -5.14
CA ALA A 53 -0.15 -7.55 -5.78
C ALA A 53 -0.80 -8.93 -5.93
N HIS A 54 -0.28 -9.69 -6.88
CA HIS A 54 -0.70 -11.07 -7.10
C HIS A 54 0.18 -11.99 -6.26
N ILE A 55 -0.44 -12.67 -5.30
CA ILE A 55 0.24 -13.62 -4.42
C ILE A 55 -0.43 -14.98 -4.61
N PRO A 56 0.01 -15.78 -5.60
CA PRO A 56 -0.71 -17.01 -5.97
C PRO A 56 -0.75 -18.09 -4.89
N THR A 57 0.14 -18.03 -3.90
CA THR A 57 0.14 -18.96 -2.78
C THR A 57 -0.86 -18.61 -1.69
N TYR A 58 -1.44 -17.43 -1.72
CA TYR A 58 -2.47 -17.03 -0.77
C TYR A 58 -3.87 -17.22 -1.38
N ALA A 59 -4.86 -17.45 -0.51
CA ALA A 59 -6.24 -17.57 -0.95
C ALA A 59 -6.65 -16.30 -1.71
N SER A 60 -7.39 -16.43 -2.78
CA SER A 60 -7.80 -15.46 -3.79
C SER A 60 -6.69 -14.98 -4.73
N GLY A 61 -5.44 -15.08 -4.39
CA GLY A 61 -4.33 -14.52 -5.18
C GLY A 61 -4.29 -13.00 -5.26
N HIS A 62 -5.30 -12.31 -4.78
CA HIS A 62 -5.41 -10.85 -4.77
C HIS A 62 -5.17 -10.34 -3.35
N TRP A 63 -4.07 -9.63 -3.15
CA TRP A 63 -3.65 -9.19 -1.83
C TRP A 63 -3.37 -7.70 -1.82
N LEU A 64 -3.71 -7.04 -0.72
CA LEU A 64 -3.54 -5.61 -0.55
C LEU A 64 -2.39 -5.29 0.39
N PHE A 65 -1.76 -4.15 0.12
CA PHE A 65 -0.65 -3.62 0.91
C PHE A 65 -0.87 -2.13 1.16
N GLY A 66 -0.45 -1.66 2.32
CA GLY A 66 -0.49 -0.26 2.65
C GLY A 66 0.82 0.44 2.30
N PHE A 67 0.71 1.67 1.86
CA PHE A 67 1.83 2.60 1.64
C PHE A 67 1.53 3.86 2.44
N ALA A 68 2.48 4.28 3.26
CA ALA A 68 2.34 5.50 4.06
C ALA A 68 3.64 6.30 4.06
N SER A 69 3.52 7.61 3.95
CA SER A 69 4.67 8.51 3.97
C SER A 69 4.28 9.88 4.53
N LYS A 70 5.30 10.68 4.88
CA LYS A 70 5.11 12.06 5.31
C LYS A 70 4.95 13.01 4.13
N ASN A 71 5.71 12.80 3.05
CA ASN A 71 5.85 13.75 1.97
C ASN A 71 5.81 13.16 0.56
N LEU A 72 5.90 11.84 0.41
CA LEU A 72 6.09 11.21 -0.89
C LEU A 72 4.81 10.54 -1.37
N ASP A 73 4.38 10.91 -2.57
CA ASP A 73 3.35 10.19 -3.31
C ASP A 73 3.99 9.01 -4.05
N PRO A 74 3.43 7.80 -3.96
CA PRO A 74 4.09 6.62 -4.52
C PRO A 74 4.15 6.59 -6.04
N VAL A 75 3.35 7.38 -6.72
CA VAL A 75 3.34 7.45 -8.19
C VAL A 75 3.93 8.78 -8.66
N ALA A 76 3.43 9.91 -8.14
CA ALA A 76 3.86 11.24 -8.58
C ALA A 76 5.34 11.51 -8.29
N ASP A 77 5.85 10.99 -7.18
CA ASP A 77 7.24 11.20 -6.75
C ASP A 77 8.20 10.10 -7.18
N LEU A 78 7.77 9.20 -8.04
CA LEU A 78 8.62 8.16 -8.63
C LEU A 78 9.60 8.81 -9.62
N LYS A 79 10.85 8.97 -9.19
CA LYS A 79 11.86 9.73 -9.96
C LYS A 79 12.66 8.89 -10.94
N MET A 80 12.73 7.57 -10.73
CA MET A 80 13.60 6.69 -11.49
C MET A 80 12.80 5.64 -12.24
N ASN A 81 13.12 5.49 -13.51
CA ASN A 81 12.63 4.37 -14.28
C ASN A 81 13.48 3.13 -13.94
N TRP A 82 12.91 2.20 -13.20
CA TRP A 82 13.58 0.96 -12.83
C TRP A 82 14.14 0.20 -14.02
N ASN A 83 13.40 0.22 -15.12
CA ASN A 83 13.79 -0.49 -16.33
C ASN A 83 15.13 0.01 -16.90
N SER A 84 15.48 1.28 -16.67
CA SER A 84 16.72 1.86 -17.16
C SER A 84 17.97 1.40 -16.40
N LEU A 85 17.80 0.77 -15.23
CA LEU A 85 18.92 0.25 -14.43
C LEU A 85 19.49 -1.06 -15.00
N GLY A 86 18.80 -1.71 -15.93
CA GLY A 86 19.22 -2.99 -16.50
C GLY A 86 19.18 -4.15 -15.52
N LEU A 87 18.52 -3.99 -14.39
CA LEU A 87 18.37 -5.05 -13.39
C LEU A 87 17.29 -6.04 -13.81
N LYS A 88 17.55 -7.32 -13.59
CA LYS A 88 16.60 -8.38 -13.91
C LYS A 88 15.74 -8.69 -12.70
N THR A 89 14.45 -8.45 -12.81
CA THR A 89 13.45 -8.81 -11.80
C THR A 89 12.35 -9.63 -12.45
N LYS A 90 11.78 -10.58 -11.69
CA LYS A 90 10.73 -11.45 -12.22
C LYS A 90 9.34 -10.85 -12.09
N TYR A 91 9.15 -9.97 -11.14
CA TYR A 91 7.83 -9.38 -10.84
C TYR A 91 7.82 -7.87 -11.06
N TYR A 92 8.75 -7.15 -10.45
CA TYR A 92 8.75 -5.70 -10.39
C TYR A 92 9.23 -5.07 -11.68
N ASN A 93 8.52 -4.04 -12.13
CA ASN A 93 8.96 -3.09 -13.15
C ASN A 93 8.25 -1.75 -12.92
N THR A 94 8.67 -0.70 -13.63
CA THR A 94 8.12 0.65 -13.43
C THR A 94 6.63 0.72 -13.75
N ASP A 95 6.17 0.06 -14.81
CA ASP A 95 4.75 0.08 -15.19
C ASP A 95 3.89 -0.63 -14.14
N LEU A 96 4.37 -1.76 -13.64
CA LEU A 96 3.69 -2.48 -12.56
C LEU A 96 3.62 -1.63 -11.28
N HIS A 97 4.69 -0.90 -10.96
CA HIS A 97 4.71 0.01 -9.81
C HIS A 97 3.56 1.02 -9.89
N LYS A 98 3.41 1.66 -11.04
CA LYS A 98 2.32 2.63 -11.27
C LYS A 98 0.96 1.94 -11.26
N GLY A 99 0.85 0.83 -11.97
CA GLY A 99 -0.41 0.10 -12.16
C GLY A 99 -0.96 -0.51 -10.88
N CYS A 100 -0.10 -0.91 -9.94
CA CYS A 100 -0.58 -1.56 -8.71
C CYS A 100 -1.36 -0.61 -7.78
N PHE A 101 -1.29 0.69 -7.98
CA PHE A 101 -2.08 1.69 -7.26
C PHE A 101 -3.42 2.00 -7.95
N ALA A 102 -3.66 1.48 -9.15
CA ALA A 102 -4.94 1.55 -9.85
C ALA A 102 -5.83 0.42 -9.37
N LEU A 103 -6.72 0.73 -8.43
CA LEU A 103 -7.50 -0.27 -7.71
C LEU A 103 -8.87 -0.54 -8.37
N PRO A 104 -9.38 -1.77 -8.31
CA PRO A 104 -10.75 -2.07 -8.71
C PRO A 104 -11.78 -1.30 -7.88
N ASN A 105 -12.96 -1.08 -8.44
CA ASN A 105 -14.00 -0.32 -7.75
C ASN A 105 -14.42 -0.94 -6.41
N TYR A 106 -14.46 -2.27 -6.32
CA TYR A 106 -14.84 -2.92 -5.05
C TYR A 106 -13.82 -2.64 -3.94
N VAL A 107 -12.53 -2.49 -4.27
CA VAL A 107 -11.51 -2.09 -3.30
C VAL A 107 -11.68 -0.61 -2.94
N LYS A 108 -11.92 0.25 -3.93
CA LYS A 108 -12.15 1.68 -3.68
C LYS A 108 -13.35 1.91 -2.77
N GLU A 109 -14.41 1.13 -2.94
CA GLU A 109 -15.59 1.20 -2.07
C GLU A 109 -15.24 0.85 -0.62
N LEU A 110 -14.46 -0.20 -0.41
CA LEU A 110 -13.99 -0.56 0.94
C LEU A 110 -13.19 0.59 1.58
N LEU A 111 -12.32 1.23 0.81
CA LEU A 111 -11.47 2.32 1.31
C LEU A 111 -12.23 3.62 1.53
N ASN A 112 -13.27 3.89 0.76
CA ASN A 112 -14.08 5.09 0.91
C ASN A 112 -14.93 5.08 2.18
N ASN A 113 -15.13 3.92 2.78
CA ASN A 113 -15.90 3.78 4.02
C ASN A 113 -15.06 3.99 5.29
N VAL A 114 -13.80 4.38 5.15
CA VAL A 114 -12.89 4.58 6.27
C VAL A 114 -12.11 5.89 6.19
#